data_3dcd31f906b83f9113f0b78ab4c0db1b
#
_entry.id   3dcd31f906b83f9113f0b78ab4c0db1b
#
_cell.length_a   1.000
_cell.length_b   1.000
_cell.length_c   1.000
_cell.angle_alpha   90.00
_cell.angle_beta   90.00
_cell.angle_gamma   90.00
#
_symmetry.space_group_name_H-M   'P 1'
#
loop_
_entity.id
_entity.type
_entity.pdbx_description
1 polymer ?
#
loop_
_entity_poly.entity_id
_entity_poly.type
_entity_poly.pdbx_seq_one_letter_code
_entity_poly.pdbx_strand_id
1 'polypeptide(L)'
;MQKVLHTRLLTIGIHRNDREEDTMKERLDVLLVNRGLAASREKAKAIIMSGIVFVDGQREDKAGSTFDDRIPIEIKGSTLKYVSRGGLKLEKAMQHFDVTLEGKVCMDVGSSTGGFTDCMLQNGAVQVYAVEVGHGQLDWKLRNDPRVVCMEKTNIRYVTPDQIEDRIAFASIDVSFISLTKVLGPVKELLTDDGEIVCLIKPQFEAGREKVGKKGVVRDKNVHKEVIHMVMEYAQSIGFTLCNLEFSPIKGPEGNIEYLLHLSKDTDHAVGQLDVDAIVEASHGTLDK
;
A
#
# COMPACT_ATOMS: atom_id res chain seq x y z
N MET A 1 -52.51 -70.70 35.66
CA MET A 1 -51.39 -70.44 36.60
C MET A 1 -50.20 -69.98 35.79
N GLN A 2 -50.06 -68.65 35.67
CA GLN A 2 -49.01 -68.01 34.91
C GLN A 2 -47.88 -67.54 35.85
N LYS A 3 -46.65 -68.00 35.55
CA LYS A 3 -45.44 -67.56 36.22
C LYS A 3 -44.98 -66.26 35.55
N VAL A 4 -44.87 -65.16 36.33
CA VAL A 4 -44.32 -63.90 35.93
C VAL A 4 -42.79 -63.99 36.14
N LEU A 5 -42.01 -63.85 35.07
CA LEU A 5 -40.57 -63.72 35.12
C LEU A 5 -40.25 -62.23 35.29
N HIS A 6 -39.55 -61.89 36.36
CA HIS A 6 -38.96 -60.57 36.56
C HIS A 6 -37.60 -60.48 35.85
N THR A 7 -37.56 -59.68 34.75
CA THR A 7 -36.28 -59.37 34.11
C THR A 7 -35.71 -58.13 34.79
N ARG A 8 -34.56 -58.26 35.45
CA ARG A 8 -33.77 -57.15 35.96
C ARG A 8 -33.03 -56.49 34.81
N LEU A 9 -33.35 -55.20 34.47
CA LEU A 9 -32.56 -54.35 33.61
C LEU A 9 -31.33 -53.88 34.41
N LEU A 10 -30.15 -54.31 33.95
CA LEU A 10 -28.85 -53.75 34.37
C LEU A 10 -28.62 -52.46 33.59
N THR A 11 -28.74 -51.32 34.26
CA THR A 11 -28.36 -50.02 33.72
C THR A 11 -26.82 -49.92 33.78
N ILE A 12 -26.19 -50.07 32.60
CA ILE A 12 -24.77 -49.77 32.42
C ILE A 12 -24.64 -48.25 32.36
N GLY A 13 -24.16 -47.63 33.41
CA GLY A 13 -23.77 -46.25 33.43
C GLY A 13 -22.59 -46.03 32.51
N ILE A 14 -22.84 -45.40 31.36
CA ILE A 14 -21.79 -44.88 30.53
C ILE A 14 -21.29 -43.58 31.20
N HIS A 15 -20.17 -43.69 31.90
CA HIS A 15 -19.42 -42.49 32.30
C HIS A 15 -18.86 -41.90 31.01
N ARG A 16 -19.47 -40.80 30.52
CA ARG A 16 -18.84 -39.87 29.61
C ARG A 16 -17.66 -39.24 30.38
N ASN A 17 -16.47 -39.69 30.06
CA ASN A 17 -15.26 -38.97 30.38
C ASN A 17 -15.23 -37.72 29.52
N ASP A 18 -15.83 -36.62 29.97
CA ASP A 18 -15.54 -35.28 29.48
C ASP A 18 -14.11 -34.94 29.96
N ARG A 19 -13.11 -35.43 29.18
CA ARG A 19 -11.80 -34.82 29.25
C ARG A 19 -12.00 -33.45 28.63
N GLU A 20 -12.01 -32.37 29.40
CA GLU A 20 -11.67 -31.05 28.98
C GLU A 20 -10.29 -31.21 28.33
N GLU A 21 -10.26 -31.23 26.96
CA GLU A 21 -9.03 -31.14 26.20
C GLU A 21 -8.46 -29.76 26.48
N ASP A 22 -7.32 -29.75 27.14
CA ASP A 22 -6.58 -28.53 27.53
C ASP A 22 -6.25 -27.75 26.23
N THR A 23 -7.04 -26.73 25.92
CA THR A 23 -6.82 -25.86 24.75
C THR A 23 -5.70 -24.90 25.10
N MET A 24 -4.62 -24.93 24.31
CA MET A 24 -3.49 -24.02 24.51
C MET A 24 -3.76 -22.69 23.79
N LYS A 25 -3.59 -21.59 24.54
CA LYS A 25 -3.62 -20.26 23.95
C LYS A 25 -2.30 -19.95 23.26
N GLU A 26 -2.36 -19.62 22.01
CA GLU A 26 -1.20 -19.30 21.19
C GLU A 26 -1.38 -17.95 20.46
N ARG A 27 -0.27 -17.29 20.20
CA ARG A 27 -0.27 -16.00 19.46
C ARG A 27 -0.72 -16.20 18.01
N LEU A 28 -1.46 -15.24 17.49
CA LEU A 28 -2.00 -15.30 16.12
C LEU A 28 -0.88 -15.44 15.06
N ASP A 29 0.23 -14.69 15.21
CA ASP A 29 1.36 -14.80 14.28
C ASP A 29 2.02 -16.20 14.29
N VAL A 30 1.98 -16.91 15.40
CA VAL A 30 2.46 -18.28 15.53
C VAL A 30 1.45 -19.27 14.97
N LEU A 31 0.16 -19.10 15.31
CA LEU A 31 -0.93 -19.94 14.80
C LEU A 31 -0.98 -19.98 13.27
N LEU A 32 -0.80 -18.80 12.61
CA LEU A 32 -0.78 -18.76 11.15
C LEU A 32 0.36 -19.60 10.55
N VAL A 33 1.53 -19.56 11.17
CA VAL A 33 2.69 -20.38 10.71
C VAL A 33 2.45 -21.86 10.97
N ASN A 34 2.03 -22.23 12.17
CA ASN A 34 1.79 -23.62 12.56
C ASN A 34 0.71 -24.29 11.72
N ARG A 35 -0.28 -23.52 11.24
CA ARG A 35 -1.35 -24.01 10.34
C ARG A 35 -0.99 -23.92 8.86
N GLY A 36 0.24 -23.51 8.50
CA GLY A 36 0.68 -23.37 7.11
C GLY A 36 0.02 -22.22 6.35
N LEU A 37 -0.64 -21.29 7.06
CA LEU A 37 -1.30 -20.11 6.48
C LEU A 37 -0.30 -18.96 6.18
N ALA A 38 0.91 -19.04 6.73
CA ALA A 38 2.02 -18.13 6.45
C ALA A 38 3.34 -18.88 6.48
N ALA A 39 4.28 -18.51 5.60
CA ALA A 39 5.58 -19.17 5.50
C ALA A 39 6.57 -18.80 6.62
N SER A 40 6.38 -17.66 7.29
CA SER A 40 7.17 -17.23 8.45
C SER A 40 6.37 -16.31 9.35
N ARG A 41 6.86 -16.05 10.57
CA ARG A 41 6.20 -15.14 11.52
C ARG A 41 6.17 -13.70 11.02
N GLU A 42 7.19 -13.26 10.28
CA GLU A 42 7.23 -11.93 9.65
C GLU A 42 6.12 -11.81 8.59
N LYS A 43 5.96 -12.84 7.74
CA LYS A 43 4.86 -12.89 6.77
C LYS A 43 3.49 -12.97 7.45
N ALA A 44 3.36 -13.76 8.53
CA ALA A 44 2.14 -13.81 9.33
C ALA A 44 1.76 -12.43 9.87
N LYS A 45 2.71 -11.68 10.44
CA LYS A 45 2.48 -10.31 10.91
C LYS A 45 2.01 -9.39 9.78
N ALA A 46 2.65 -9.45 8.60
CA ALA A 46 2.26 -8.65 7.44
C ALA A 46 0.81 -8.96 7.00
N ILE A 47 0.45 -10.25 6.91
CA ILE A 47 -0.91 -10.70 6.56
C ILE A 47 -1.94 -10.23 7.61
N ILE A 48 -1.64 -10.32 8.90
CA ILE A 48 -2.52 -9.85 9.97
C ILE A 48 -2.70 -8.33 9.90
N MET A 49 -1.59 -7.58 9.79
CA MET A 49 -1.61 -6.12 9.70
C MET A 49 -2.28 -5.61 8.41
N SER A 50 -2.33 -6.41 7.34
CA SER A 50 -3.10 -6.06 6.15
C SER A 50 -4.62 -6.16 6.36
N GLY A 51 -5.05 -6.71 7.49
CA GLY A 51 -6.46 -6.77 7.90
C GLY A 51 -7.30 -7.77 7.11
N ILE A 52 -6.68 -8.79 6.53
CA ILE A 52 -7.36 -9.88 5.80
C ILE A 52 -7.54 -11.14 6.65
N VAL A 53 -7.05 -11.16 7.89
CA VAL A 53 -7.20 -12.28 8.82
C VAL A 53 -8.49 -12.11 9.63
N PHE A 54 -9.29 -13.17 9.65
CA PHE A 54 -10.51 -13.27 10.45
C PHE A 54 -10.39 -14.45 11.39
N VAL A 55 -10.61 -14.19 12.67
CA VAL A 55 -10.60 -15.20 13.75
C VAL A 55 -12.02 -15.33 14.27
N ASP A 56 -12.61 -16.51 14.16
CA ASP A 56 -14.02 -16.77 14.47
C ASP A 56 -14.97 -15.75 13.82
N GLY A 57 -14.71 -15.44 12.54
CA GLY A 57 -15.50 -14.48 11.76
C GLY A 57 -15.24 -12.99 12.07
N GLN A 58 -14.45 -12.65 13.10
CA GLN A 58 -14.07 -11.30 13.46
C GLN A 58 -12.72 -10.93 12.86
N ARG A 59 -12.63 -9.74 12.26
CA ARG A 59 -11.36 -9.23 11.72
C ARG A 59 -10.36 -8.98 12.86
N GLU A 60 -9.14 -9.49 12.71
CA GLU A 60 -8.06 -9.29 13.66
C GLU A 60 -6.84 -8.69 12.95
N ASP A 61 -6.32 -7.57 13.49
CA ASP A 61 -5.19 -6.84 12.93
C ASP A 61 -3.96 -6.78 13.85
N LYS A 62 -4.05 -7.40 15.05
CA LYS A 62 -2.97 -7.45 16.02
C LYS A 62 -2.30 -8.82 16.03
N ALA A 63 -1.09 -8.89 15.52
CA ALA A 63 -0.30 -10.12 15.44
C ALA A 63 0.00 -10.77 16.81
N GLY A 64 -0.03 -9.99 17.87
CA GLY A 64 0.23 -10.46 19.24
C GLY A 64 -0.99 -10.99 19.99
N SER A 65 -2.20 -10.84 19.45
CA SER A 65 -3.42 -11.40 20.06
C SER A 65 -3.30 -12.91 20.23
N THR A 66 -3.80 -13.42 21.35
CA THR A 66 -3.73 -14.84 21.68
C THR A 66 -5.10 -15.48 21.56
N PHE A 67 -5.16 -16.64 20.91
CA PHE A 67 -6.37 -17.40 20.67
C PHE A 67 -6.15 -18.88 21.03
N ASP A 68 -7.26 -19.58 21.20
CA ASP A 68 -7.28 -21.03 21.28
C ASP A 68 -6.64 -21.66 20.03
N ASP A 69 -5.83 -22.68 20.19
CA ASP A 69 -5.12 -23.34 19.09
C ASP A 69 -6.04 -24.00 18.05
N ARG A 70 -7.34 -24.15 18.34
CA ARG A 70 -8.37 -24.73 17.46
C ARG A 70 -9.33 -23.69 16.87
N ILE A 71 -9.22 -22.42 17.27
CA ILE A 71 -10.15 -21.38 16.81
C ILE A 71 -10.18 -21.30 15.28
N PRO A 72 -11.33 -21.14 14.63
CA PRO A 72 -11.40 -20.94 13.19
C PRO A 72 -10.62 -19.69 12.77
N ILE A 73 -9.69 -19.84 11.85
CA ILE A 73 -8.95 -18.72 11.22
C ILE A 73 -9.18 -18.79 9.72
N GLU A 74 -9.65 -17.67 9.16
CA GLU A 74 -9.84 -17.51 7.74
C GLU A 74 -8.99 -16.34 7.24
N ILE A 75 -8.36 -16.50 6.07
CA ILE A 75 -7.73 -15.40 5.34
C ILE A 75 -8.71 -15.01 4.23
N LYS A 76 -9.40 -13.87 4.39
CA LYS A 76 -10.37 -13.35 3.41
C LYS A 76 -9.71 -12.32 2.52
N GLY A 77 -9.27 -12.74 1.35
CA GLY A 77 -8.59 -11.93 0.35
C GLY A 77 -7.41 -12.69 -0.24
N SER A 78 -6.97 -12.27 -1.41
CA SER A 78 -5.72 -12.77 -1.97
C SER A 78 -4.56 -12.28 -1.11
N THR A 79 -3.50 -13.06 -1.01
CA THR A 79 -2.17 -12.54 -0.65
C THR A 79 -1.95 -11.23 -1.41
N LEU A 80 -1.43 -10.20 -0.74
CA LEU A 80 -1.18 -8.91 -1.39
C LEU A 80 -0.53 -9.15 -2.75
N LYS A 81 -1.11 -8.56 -3.81
CA LYS A 81 -0.58 -8.65 -5.17
C LYS A 81 0.87 -8.14 -5.23
N TYR A 82 1.17 -7.15 -4.41
CA TYR A 82 2.47 -6.50 -4.27
C TYR A 82 2.99 -6.67 -2.85
N VAL A 83 4.28 -6.44 -2.62
CA VAL A 83 4.93 -6.53 -1.30
C VAL A 83 4.30 -5.62 -0.24
N SER A 84 3.56 -4.59 -0.66
CA SER A 84 2.74 -3.75 0.21
C SER A 84 1.51 -3.21 -0.51
N ARG A 85 0.52 -2.69 0.25
CA ARG A 85 -0.69 -2.04 -0.29
C ARG A 85 -0.38 -0.82 -1.17
N GLY A 86 0.81 -0.23 -1.02
CA GLY A 86 1.26 0.89 -1.85
C GLY A 86 1.15 0.58 -3.34
N GLY A 87 1.50 -0.63 -3.78
CA GLY A 87 1.42 -1.04 -5.18
C GLY A 87 0.04 -0.89 -5.82
N LEU A 88 -1.04 -1.00 -5.04
CA LEU A 88 -2.41 -0.78 -5.52
C LEU A 88 -2.67 0.67 -5.97
N LYS A 89 -1.94 1.64 -5.43
CA LYS A 89 -2.05 3.04 -5.81
C LYS A 89 -1.51 3.25 -7.23
N LEU A 90 -0.29 2.75 -7.50
CA LEU A 90 0.30 2.82 -8.83
C LEU A 90 -0.49 1.99 -9.84
N GLU A 91 -0.97 0.81 -9.44
CA GLU A 91 -1.84 -0.01 -10.28
C GLU A 91 -3.09 0.76 -10.73
N LYS A 92 -3.76 1.48 -9.81
CA LYS A 92 -4.91 2.32 -10.17
C LYS A 92 -4.51 3.42 -11.16
N ALA A 93 -3.37 4.08 -10.95
CA ALA A 93 -2.88 5.08 -11.89
C ALA A 93 -2.70 4.47 -13.29
N MET A 94 -2.07 3.31 -13.42
CA MET A 94 -1.88 2.62 -14.70
C MET A 94 -3.19 2.17 -15.36
N GLN A 95 -4.22 1.86 -14.57
CA GLN A 95 -5.54 1.47 -15.09
C GLN A 95 -6.37 2.65 -15.61
N HIS A 96 -6.13 3.86 -15.09
CA HIS A 96 -6.93 5.06 -15.38
C HIS A 96 -6.18 6.07 -16.25
N PHE A 97 -4.86 6.00 -16.26
CA PHE A 97 -3.99 6.84 -17.04
C PHE A 97 -3.35 6.00 -18.15
N ASP A 98 -3.08 6.56 -19.29
CA ASP A 98 -2.42 5.85 -20.39
C ASP A 98 -0.90 5.75 -20.13
N VAL A 99 -0.52 5.04 -19.04
CA VAL A 99 0.86 4.84 -18.61
C VAL A 99 1.27 3.40 -18.86
N THR A 100 2.33 3.19 -19.62
CA THR A 100 2.98 1.88 -19.82
C THR A 100 4.39 1.87 -19.22
N LEU A 101 4.78 0.78 -18.60
CA LEU A 101 6.10 0.61 -17.99
C LEU A 101 6.95 -0.43 -18.72
N GLU A 102 6.40 -1.09 -19.73
CA GLU A 102 7.09 -2.14 -20.48
C GLU A 102 8.38 -1.61 -21.12
N GLY A 103 9.49 -2.23 -20.79
CA GLY A 103 10.81 -1.85 -21.30
C GLY A 103 11.40 -0.55 -20.73
N LYS A 104 10.72 0.12 -19.79
CA LYS A 104 11.18 1.40 -19.22
C LYS A 104 12.14 1.19 -18.06
N VAL A 105 13.11 2.10 -17.94
CA VAL A 105 13.88 2.34 -16.72
C VAL A 105 13.07 3.28 -15.85
N CYS A 106 12.81 2.87 -14.61
CA CYS A 106 11.91 3.55 -13.69
C CYS A 106 12.62 4.01 -12.41
N MET A 107 12.02 4.94 -11.69
CA MET A 107 12.45 5.38 -10.36
C MET A 107 11.27 5.38 -9.40
N ASP A 108 11.46 4.82 -8.19
CA ASP A 108 10.50 4.82 -7.09
C ASP A 108 11.02 5.74 -5.97
N VAL A 109 10.46 6.93 -5.87
CA VAL A 109 10.88 7.96 -4.90
C VAL A 109 10.03 7.86 -3.63
N GLY A 110 10.65 7.44 -2.54
CA GLY A 110 9.99 7.07 -1.30
C GLY A 110 9.56 5.60 -1.35
N SER A 111 10.48 4.74 -1.77
CA SER A 111 10.17 3.32 -2.05
C SER A 111 9.68 2.53 -0.83
N SER A 112 10.09 2.92 0.40
CA SER A 112 9.67 2.25 1.64
C SER A 112 9.84 0.72 1.53
N THR A 113 8.77 -0.05 1.71
CA THR A 113 8.78 -1.52 1.53
C THR A 113 8.86 -1.97 0.07
N GLY A 114 8.69 -1.07 -0.90
CA GLY A 114 8.81 -1.37 -2.33
C GLY A 114 7.50 -1.72 -3.04
N GLY A 115 6.37 -1.24 -2.53
CA GLY A 115 5.08 -1.53 -3.17
C GLY A 115 4.99 -1.03 -4.60
N PHE A 116 5.48 0.18 -4.88
CA PHE A 116 5.53 0.75 -6.22
C PHE A 116 6.61 0.09 -7.06
N THR A 117 7.78 -0.16 -6.50
CA THR A 117 8.86 -0.93 -7.14
C THR A 117 8.36 -2.29 -7.65
N ASP A 118 7.68 -3.06 -6.79
CA ASP A 118 7.13 -4.38 -7.17
C ASP A 118 6.04 -4.25 -8.25
N CYS A 119 5.20 -3.21 -8.17
CA CYS A 119 4.21 -2.91 -9.20
C CYS A 119 4.89 -2.62 -10.55
N MET A 120 5.93 -1.80 -10.59
CA MET A 120 6.68 -1.48 -11.80
C MET A 120 7.30 -2.73 -12.43
N LEU A 121 7.96 -3.56 -11.63
CA LEU A 121 8.59 -4.80 -12.11
C LEU A 121 7.60 -5.79 -12.67
N GLN A 122 6.41 -5.93 -12.05
CA GLN A 122 5.34 -6.80 -12.52
C GLN A 122 4.67 -6.28 -13.81
N ASN A 123 4.83 -4.99 -14.11
CA ASN A 123 4.31 -4.35 -15.31
C ASN A 123 5.40 -4.03 -16.36
N GLY A 124 6.51 -4.78 -16.34
CA GLY A 124 7.47 -4.82 -17.43
C GLY A 124 8.63 -3.81 -17.33
N ALA A 125 8.78 -3.08 -16.21
CA ALA A 125 9.96 -2.25 -16.01
C ALA A 125 11.23 -3.13 -16.04
N VAL A 126 12.22 -2.69 -16.83
CA VAL A 126 13.49 -3.42 -16.99
C VAL A 126 14.46 -3.12 -15.87
N GLN A 127 14.35 -1.93 -15.26
CA GLN A 127 15.13 -1.53 -14.09
C GLN A 127 14.34 -0.53 -13.24
N VAL A 128 14.52 -0.58 -11.91
CA VAL A 128 13.90 0.35 -10.98
C VAL A 128 14.93 0.84 -9.96
N TYR A 129 15.16 2.15 -9.93
CA TYR A 129 15.92 2.83 -8.89
C TYR A 129 15.00 3.10 -7.70
N ALA A 130 15.16 2.35 -6.62
CA ALA A 130 14.37 2.45 -5.40
C ALA A 130 15.04 3.42 -4.41
N VAL A 131 14.59 4.69 -4.40
CA VAL A 131 15.17 5.78 -3.62
C VAL A 131 14.44 5.94 -2.30
N GLU A 132 15.16 5.87 -1.17
CA GLU A 132 14.59 5.94 0.17
C GLU A 132 15.54 6.66 1.13
N VAL A 133 15.02 7.60 1.93
CA VAL A 133 15.81 8.30 2.98
C VAL A 133 16.10 7.40 4.18
N GLY A 134 15.23 6.44 4.44
CA GLY A 134 15.35 5.43 5.48
C GLY A 134 16.38 4.35 5.15
N HIS A 135 16.41 3.33 5.98
CA HIS A 135 17.33 2.20 5.83
C HIS A 135 16.67 0.89 6.22
N GLY A 136 16.94 -0.17 5.46
CA GLY A 136 16.49 -1.53 5.74
C GLY A 136 14.98 -1.72 5.56
N GLN A 137 14.31 -0.87 4.77
CA GLN A 137 12.86 -0.91 4.58
C GLN A 137 12.44 -1.76 3.39
N LEU A 138 13.23 -1.74 2.31
CA LEU A 138 12.90 -2.45 1.08
C LEU A 138 12.78 -3.95 1.33
N ASP A 139 11.71 -4.56 0.83
CA ASP A 139 11.48 -6.01 0.94
C ASP A 139 12.66 -6.81 0.42
N TRP A 140 12.99 -7.90 1.11
CA TRP A 140 14.15 -8.74 0.78
C TRP A 140 14.10 -9.30 -0.65
N LYS A 141 12.93 -9.64 -1.15
CA LYS A 141 12.73 -10.11 -2.53
C LYS A 141 13.18 -9.06 -3.54
N LEU A 142 12.79 -7.80 -3.31
CA LEU A 142 13.13 -6.68 -4.21
C LEU A 142 14.60 -6.29 -4.09
N ARG A 143 15.15 -6.31 -2.87
CA ARG A 143 16.56 -6.03 -2.63
C ARG A 143 17.50 -7.01 -3.37
N ASN A 144 17.06 -8.22 -3.62
CA ASN A 144 17.82 -9.25 -4.33
C ASN A 144 17.40 -9.41 -5.80
N ASP A 145 16.46 -8.63 -6.30
CA ASP A 145 16.11 -8.64 -7.72
C ASP A 145 17.19 -7.85 -8.51
N PRO A 146 17.85 -8.47 -9.51
CA PRO A 146 18.90 -7.81 -10.28
C PRO A 146 18.43 -6.56 -11.05
N ARG A 147 17.12 -6.38 -11.21
CA ARG A 147 16.53 -5.21 -11.85
C ARG A 147 16.35 -4.03 -10.88
N VAL A 148 16.61 -4.20 -9.59
CA VAL A 148 16.42 -3.16 -8.58
C VAL A 148 17.74 -2.58 -8.12
N VAL A 149 17.90 -1.29 -8.30
CA VAL A 149 18.99 -0.50 -7.72
C VAL A 149 18.51 0.09 -6.40
N CYS A 150 18.95 -0.47 -5.27
CA CYS A 150 18.55 -0.04 -3.94
C CYS A 150 19.34 1.19 -3.49
N MET A 151 18.71 2.37 -3.45
CA MET A 151 19.29 3.64 -3.04
C MET A 151 18.74 4.10 -1.68
N GLU A 152 19.03 3.35 -0.62
CA GLU A 152 18.69 3.72 0.76
C GLU A 152 19.61 4.81 1.31
N LYS A 153 19.19 5.50 2.39
CA LYS A 153 19.87 6.68 2.97
C LYS A 153 20.11 7.79 1.93
N THR A 154 19.25 7.84 0.92
CA THR A 154 19.40 8.74 -0.21
C THR A 154 18.22 9.73 -0.23
N ASN A 155 18.57 11.03 -0.20
CA ASN A 155 17.56 12.08 -0.33
C ASN A 155 17.51 12.53 -1.78
N ILE A 156 16.39 12.28 -2.44
CA ILE A 156 16.17 12.58 -3.86
C ILE A 156 16.48 14.04 -4.24
N ARG A 157 16.35 14.98 -3.32
CA ARG A 157 16.63 16.39 -3.57
C ARG A 157 18.10 16.69 -3.92
N TYR A 158 18.98 15.75 -3.62
CA TYR A 158 20.43 15.88 -3.82
C TYR A 158 20.99 14.85 -4.80
N VAL A 159 20.13 14.01 -5.38
CA VAL A 159 20.53 13.08 -6.43
C VAL A 159 20.74 13.86 -7.73
N THR A 160 21.88 13.64 -8.36
CA THR A 160 22.27 14.27 -9.60
C THR A 160 22.35 13.25 -10.74
N PRO A 161 22.26 13.67 -12.02
CA PRO A 161 22.26 12.73 -13.16
C PRO A 161 23.51 11.84 -13.24
N ASP A 162 24.65 12.30 -12.73
CA ASP A 162 25.89 11.52 -12.70
C ASP A 162 25.90 10.36 -11.69
N GLN A 163 24.93 10.33 -10.77
CA GLN A 163 24.72 9.25 -9.81
C GLN A 163 23.77 8.16 -10.31
N ILE A 164 23.15 8.37 -11.45
CA ILE A 164 22.20 7.46 -12.10
C ILE A 164 22.81 7.04 -13.44
N GLU A 165 23.01 5.73 -13.65
CA GLU A 165 23.64 5.23 -14.89
C GLU A 165 22.73 5.42 -16.10
N ASP A 166 21.40 5.31 -15.89
CA ASP A 166 20.39 5.39 -16.93
C ASP A 166 19.54 6.66 -16.83
N ARG A 167 18.97 7.12 -17.96
CA ARG A 167 17.93 8.14 -17.95
C ARG A 167 16.59 7.50 -17.56
N ILE A 168 15.85 8.16 -16.69
CA ILE A 168 14.59 7.66 -16.13
C ILE A 168 13.44 8.02 -17.09
N ALA A 169 12.77 6.99 -17.61
CA ALA A 169 11.60 7.19 -18.48
C ALA A 169 10.29 7.35 -17.70
N PHE A 170 10.25 6.82 -16.47
CA PHE A 170 9.09 6.95 -15.60
C PHE A 170 9.51 7.04 -14.14
N ALA A 171 8.89 7.94 -13.36
CA ALA A 171 9.09 8.01 -11.93
C ALA A 171 7.77 7.96 -11.17
N SER A 172 7.72 7.22 -10.06
CA SER A 172 6.67 7.36 -9.04
C SER A 172 7.19 8.17 -7.86
N ILE A 173 6.31 8.94 -7.21
CA ILE A 173 6.66 9.72 -6.01
C ILE A 173 5.62 9.49 -4.93
N ASP A 174 5.99 8.78 -3.85
CA ASP A 174 5.18 8.52 -2.66
C ASP A 174 5.95 8.92 -1.38
N VAL A 175 6.24 10.22 -1.23
CA VAL A 175 7.02 10.76 -0.12
C VAL A 175 6.16 11.20 1.06
N SER A 176 6.74 11.25 2.25
CA SER A 176 6.08 11.70 3.48
C SER A 176 6.86 12.81 4.17
N PHE A 177 6.14 13.70 4.87
CA PHE A 177 6.70 14.83 5.66
C PHE A 177 7.47 15.87 4.82
N ILE A 178 7.19 15.95 3.54
CA ILE A 178 7.77 16.92 2.61
C ILE A 178 6.74 17.24 1.52
N SER A 179 6.73 18.50 1.06
CA SER A 179 5.90 18.92 -0.08
C SER A 179 6.49 18.43 -1.41
N LEU A 180 5.63 18.05 -2.35
CA LEU A 180 5.99 17.72 -3.72
C LEU A 180 6.71 18.86 -4.43
N THR A 181 6.46 20.12 -4.04
CA THR A 181 7.16 21.29 -4.60
C THR A 181 8.68 21.29 -4.34
N LYS A 182 9.15 20.48 -3.38
CA LYS A 182 10.59 20.30 -3.10
C LYS A 182 11.21 19.09 -3.81
N VAL A 183 10.39 18.24 -4.42
CA VAL A 183 10.81 16.94 -4.97
C VAL A 183 10.67 16.91 -6.49
N LEU A 184 9.61 17.51 -7.05
CA LEU A 184 9.33 17.46 -8.49
C LEU A 184 10.46 18.05 -9.36
N GLY A 185 11.06 19.17 -8.95
CA GLY A 185 12.19 19.77 -9.69
C GLY A 185 13.40 18.83 -9.79
N PRO A 186 13.96 18.35 -8.67
CA PRO A 186 15.04 17.37 -8.67
C PRO A 186 14.75 16.11 -9.50
N VAL A 187 13.54 15.53 -9.39
CA VAL A 187 13.18 14.35 -10.19
C VAL A 187 13.12 14.68 -11.66
N LYS A 188 12.61 15.87 -12.05
CA LYS A 188 12.55 16.32 -13.44
C LYS A 188 13.90 16.27 -14.14
N GLU A 189 14.98 16.64 -13.45
CA GLU A 189 16.35 16.65 -14.01
C GLU A 189 16.88 15.24 -14.33
N LEU A 190 16.30 14.20 -13.71
CA LEU A 190 16.69 12.81 -13.91
C LEU A 190 15.93 12.14 -15.07
N LEU A 191 14.81 12.74 -15.48
CA LEU A 191 13.94 12.17 -16.52
C LEU A 191 14.50 12.35 -17.95
N THR A 192 14.12 11.42 -18.83
CA THR A 192 14.18 11.63 -20.30
C THR A 192 13.33 12.81 -20.72
N ASP A 193 13.46 13.26 -21.96
CA ASP A 193 12.71 14.42 -22.45
C ASP A 193 11.20 14.13 -22.60
N ASP A 194 10.83 12.88 -22.79
CA ASP A 194 9.47 12.33 -22.79
C ASP A 194 9.09 11.66 -21.48
N GLY A 195 9.89 11.83 -20.41
CA GLY A 195 9.70 11.17 -19.14
C GLY A 195 8.43 11.58 -18.41
N GLU A 196 7.82 10.62 -17.74
CA GLU A 196 6.54 10.76 -17.05
C GLU A 196 6.68 10.56 -15.53
N ILE A 197 5.78 11.18 -14.76
CA ILE A 197 5.69 11.02 -13.30
C ILE A 197 4.25 10.68 -12.92
N VAL A 198 4.09 9.72 -12.01
CA VAL A 198 2.88 9.60 -11.18
C VAL A 198 3.26 9.92 -9.73
N CYS A 199 2.72 11.01 -9.19
CA CYS A 199 2.99 11.41 -7.80
C CYS A 199 1.74 11.40 -6.94
N LEU A 200 1.92 11.10 -5.64
CA LEU A 200 0.87 11.19 -4.64
C LEU A 200 0.82 12.57 -4.01
N ILE A 201 -0.28 13.28 -4.22
CA ILE A 201 -0.62 14.48 -3.47
C ILE A 201 -1.21 14.04 -2.14
N LYS A 202 -0.55 14.40 -1.05
CA LYS A 202 -0.96 14.07 0.31
C LYS A 202 -1.34 15.35 1.05
N PRO A 203 -2.63 15.67 1.20
CA PRO A 203 -3.07 16.93 1.80
C PRO A 203 -2.44 17.24 3.15
N GLN A 204 -2.19 16.22 3.98
CA GLN A 204 -1.57 16.38 5.29
C GLN A 204 -0.12 16.88 5.27
N PHE A 205 0.57 16.78 4.14
CA PHE A 205 1.95 17.26 3.99
C PHE A 205 2.07 18.54 3.14
N GLU A 206 0.95 18.97 2.55
CA GLU A 206 0.88 20.12 1.65
C GLU A 206 0.12 21.31 2.26
N ALA A 207 -0.91 21.06 3.08
CA ALA A 207 -1.90 22.06 3.48
C ALA A 207 -1.43 23.09 4.55
N GLY A 208 -0.25 22.89 5.16
CA GLY A 208 0.16 23.65 6.35
C GLY A 208 -0.47 23.11 7.65
N ARG A 209 0.21 23.33 8.77
CA ARG A 209 -0.14 22.72 10.06
C ARG A 209 -1.50 23.13 10.59
N GLU A 210 -1.93 24.35 10.31
CA GLU A 210 -3.20 24.95 10.77
C GLU A 210 -4.43 24.29 10.15
N LYS A 211 -4.28 23.65 8.97
CA LYS A 211 -5.35 22.95 8.24
C LYS A 211 -5.37 21.45 8.53
N VAL A 212 -4.40 20.95 9.28
CA VAL A 212 -4.28 19.53 9.63
C VAL A 212 -4.93 19.29 11.00
N GLY A 213 -5.90 18.39 11.06
CA GLY A 213 -6.60 18.04 12.29
C GLY A 213 -5.70 17.36 13.34
N LYS A 214 -6.18 17.28 14.60
CA LYS A 214 -5.42 16.73 15.76
C LYS A 214 -4.84 15.33 15.57
N LYS A 215 -5.42 14.54 14.66
CA LYS A 215 -4.95 13.16 14.33
C LYS A 215 -4.09 13.12 13.06
N GLY A 216 -3.60 14.25 12.56
CA GLY A 216 -2.84 14.28 11.31
C GLY A 216 -3.69 14.08 10.05
N VAL A 217 -5.01 14.31 10.13
CA VAL A 217 -5.93 14.07 9.00
C VAL A 217 -6.55 15.37 8.52
N VAL A 218 -6.48 15.63 7.23
CA VAL A 218 -7.22 16.70 6.53
C VAL A 218 -8.56 16.13 6.07
N ARG A 219 -9.67 16.77 6.48
CA ARG A 219 -11.04 16.31 6.16
C ARG A 219 -11.82 17.30 5.31
N ASP A 220 -11.40 18.57 5.29
CA ASP A 220 -12.09 19.62 4.56
C ASP A 220 -11.82 19.47 3.05
N LYS A 221 -12.88 19.25 2.29
CA LYS A 221 -12.84 19.12 0.83
C LYS A 221 -12.22 20.35 0.15
N ASN A 222 -12.47 21.55 0.68
CA ASN A 222 -11.89 22.77 0.11
C ASN A 222 -10.37 22.81 0.28
N VAL A 223 -9.87 22.32 1.43
CA VAL A 223 -8.42 22.18 1.65
C VAL A 223 -7.81 21.15 0.68
N HIS A 224 -8.51 20.04 0.40
CA HIS A 224 -8.07 19.07 -0.62
C HIS A 224 -7.96 19.73 -2.00
N LYS A 225 -9.01 20.47 -2.42
CA LYS A 225 -9.02 21.19 -3.70
C LYS A 225 -7.89 22.20 -3.81
N GLU A 226 -7.73 23.04 -2.77
CA GLU A 226 -6.66 24.03 -2.68
C GLU A 226 -5.26 23.40 -2.84
N VAL A 227 -5.01 22.29 -2.12
CA VAL A 227 -3.74 21.56 -2.17
C VAL A 227 -3.48 20.98 -3.56
N ILE A 228 -4.49 20.38 -4.17
CA ILE A 228 -4.36 19.81 -5.52
C ILE A 228 -4.01 20.92 -6.51
N HIS A 229 -4.74 22.05 -6.50
CA HIS A 229 -4.45 23.19 -7.38
C HIS A 229 -3.04 23.73 -7.17
N MET A 230 -2.61 23.93 -5.91
CA MET A 230 -1.26 24.41 -5.59
C MET A 230 -0.17 23.50 -6.19
N VAL A 231 -0.31 22.17 -6.07
CA VAL A 231 0.68 21.23 -6.62
C VAL A 231 0.64 21.23 -8.15
N MET A 232 -0.54 21.30 -8.77
CA MET A 232 -0.70 21.38 -10.23
C MET A 232 -0.08 22.65 -10.79
N GLU A 233 -0.36 23.81 -10.19
CA GLU A 233 0.21 25.10 -10.58
C GLU A 233 1.74 25.09 -10.47
N TYR A 234 2.27 24.54 -9.38
CA TYR A 234 3.71 24.39 -9.23
C TYR A 234 4.32 23.50 -10.33
N ALA A 235 3.73 22.34 -10.59
CA ALA A 235 4.20 21.42 -11.62
C ALA A 235 4.23 22.10 -13.01
N GLN A 236 3.19 22.85 -13.36
CA GLN A 236 3.15 23.64 -14.60
C GLN A 236 4.22 24.73 -14.62
N SER A 237 4.43 25.43 -13.50
CA SER A 237 5.40 26.53 -13.39
C SER A 237 6.84 26.08 -13.66
N ILE A 238 7.14 24.82 -13.37
CA ILE A 238 8.44 24.19 -13.65
C ILE A 238 8.47 23.42 -14.98
N GLY A 239 7.41 23.55 -15.81
CA GLY A 239 7.35 23.04 -17.19
C GLY A 239 6.98 21.57 -17.30
N PHE A 240 6.07 21.07 -16.46
CA PHE A 240 5.37 19.81 -16.70
C PHE A 240 4.03 20.04 -17.40
N THR A 241 3.64 19.14 -18.26
CA THR A 241 2.27 18.97 -18.73
C THR A 241 1.49 18.19 -17.70
N LEU A 242 0.30 18.70 -17.32
CA LEU A 242 -0.63 17.98 -16.46
C LEU A 242 -1.44 17.02 -17.31
N CYS A 243 -1.33 15.72 -17.07
CA CYS A 243 -1.95 14.72 -17.92
C CYS A 243 -3.26 14.20 -17.33
N ASN A 244 -3.25 13.67 -16.10
CA ASN A 244 -4.43 13.07 -15.46
C ASN A 244 -4.42 13.31 -13.94
N LEU A 245 -5.63 13.29 -13.36
CA LEU A 245 -5.84 13.34 -11.92
C LEU A 245 -6.85 12.26 -11.51
N GLU A 246 -6.58 11.55 -10.39
CA GLU A 246 -7.46 10.55 -9.81
C GLU A 246 -7.22 10.48 -8.29
N PHE A 247 -8.10 9.87 -7.50
CA PHE A 247 -7.86 9.61 -6.09
C PHE A 247 -7.28 8.20 -5.86
N SER A 248 -6.47 8.05 -4.81
CA SER A 248 -5.92 6.75 -4.40
C SER A 248 -7.04 5.76 -4.05
N PRO A 249 -6.93 4.47 -4.41
CA PRO A 249 -7.95 3.46 -4.08
C PRO A 249 -8.01 3.15 -2.58
N ILE A 250 -6.99 3.55 -1.83
CA ILE A 250 -6.87 3.31 -0.40
C ILE A 250 -6.44 4.60 0.32
N LYS A 251 -6.90 4.76 1.55
CA LYS A 251 -6.43 5.83 2.44
C LYS A 251 -5.00 5.56 2.91
N GLY A 252 -4.27 6.65 3.21
CA GLY A 252 -3.02 6.61 3.93
C GLY A 252 -3.16 6.00 5.35
N PRO A 253 -2.04 5.70 6.03
CA PRO A 253 -2.04 5.01 7.33
C PRO A 253 -2.91 5.67 8.39
N GLU A 254 -2.94 7.01 8.44
CA GLU A 254 -3.72 7.80 9.40
C GLU A 254 -5.17 8.04 8.96
N GLY A 255 -5.54 7.55 7.77
CA GLY A 255 -6.87 7.70 7.20
C GLY A 255 -7.04 8.91 6.27
N ASN A 256 -5.97 9.54 5.82
CA ASN A 256 -6.02 10.61 4.83
C ASN A 256 -6.40 10.07 3.44
N ILE A 257 -7.25 10.81 2.73
CA ILE A 257 -7.47 10.65 1.31
C ILE A 257 -6.26 11.24 0.58
N GLU A 258 -5.73 10.53 -0.40
CA GLU A 258 -4.57 10.92 -1.20
C GLU A 258 -4.95 10.91 -2.67
N TYR A 259 -4.24 11.71 -3.50
CA TYR A 259 -4.57 11.86 -4.92
C TYR A 259 -3.38 11.48 -5.79
N LEU A 260 -3.67 10.92 -6.95
CA LEU A 260 -2.72 10.52 -7.98
C LEU A 260 -2.69 11.59 -9.06
N LEU A 261 -1.54 12.22 -9.28
CA LEU A 261 -1.34 13.20 -10.34
C LEU A 261 -0.33 12.64 -11.35
N HIS A 262 -0.72 12.62 -12.62
CA HIS A 262 0.12 12.23 -13.74
C HIS A 262 0.66 13.45 -14.44
N LEU A 263 1.97 13.49 -14.64
CA LEU A 263 2.74 14.57 -15.24
C LEU A 263 3.63 14.03 -16.34
N SER A 264 3.83 14.81 -17.40
CA SER A 264 4.80 14.53 -18.46
C SER A 264 5.76 15.71 -18.69
N LYS A 265 7.02 15.40 -19.03
CA LYS A 265 7.96 16.41 -19.55
C LYS A 265 7.65 16.77 -21.00
N ASP A 266 7.00 15.88 -21.74
CA ASP A 266 6.55 16.15 -23.10
C ASP A 266 5.40 17.17 -23.10
N THR A 267 5.60 18.29 -23.79
CA THR A 267 4.60 19.36 -23.90
C THR A 267 3.44 18.98 -24.81
N ASP A 268 3.63 18.01 -25.69
CA ASP A 268 2.64 17.53 -26.64
C ASP A 268 1.86 16.31 -26.10
N HIS A 269 2.15 15.89 -24.86
CA HIS A 269 1.44 14.78 -24.23
C HIS A 269 -0.07 15.08 -24.08
N ALA A 270 -0.89 14.09 -24.37
CA ALA A 270 -2.34 14.21 -24.28
C ALA A 270 -2.81 14.53 -22.86
N VAL A 271 -3.64 15.56 -22.73
CA VAL A 271 -4.27 15.96 -21.47
C VAL A 271 -5.56 15.15 -21.28
N GLY A 272 -5.65 14.42 -20.18
CA GLY A 272 -6.84 13.67 -19.78
C GLY A 272 -7.77 14.47 -18.88
N GLN A 273 -8.38 13.80 -17.90
CA GLN A 273 -9.33 14.42 -16.98
C GLN A 273 -8.63 15.10 -15.81
N LEU A 274 -8.91 16.38 -15.59
CA LEU A 274 -8.35 17.21 -14.51
C LEU A 274 -9.43 17.92 -13.67
N ASP A 275 -10.65 17.39 -13.62
CA ASP A 275 -11.76 17.99 -12.84
C ASP A 275 -11.53 17.73 -11.33
N VAL A 276 -10.88 18.70 -10.67
CA VAL A 276 -10.53 18.64 -9.25
C VAL A 276 -11.78 18.52 -8.38
N ASP A 277 -12.86 19.26 -8.73
CA ASP A 277 -14.09 19.25 -7.96
C ASP A 277 -14.75 17.87 -7.99
N ALA A 278 -14.90 17.28 -9.16
CA ALA A 278 -15.48 15.96 -9.32
C ALA A 278 -14.64 14.88 -8.63
N ILE A 279 -13.30 14.92 -8.74
CA ILE A 279 -12.40 13.95 -8.12
C ILE A 279 -12.45 14.01 -6.59
N VAL A 280 -12.46 15.22 -6.01
CA VAL A 280 -12.55 15.38 -4.55
C VAL A 280 -13.91 14.90 -4.03
N GLU A 281 -15.01 15.24 -4.71
CA GLU A 281 -16.33 14.73 -4.31
C GLU A 281 -16.42 13.20 -4.38
N ALA A 282 -15.92 12.61 -5.48
CA ALA A 282 -15.91 11.16 -5.66
C ALA A 282 -15.06 10.44 -4.59
N SER A 283 -13.89 10.99 -4.24
CA SER A 283 -12.99 10.43 -3.25
C SER A 283 -13.63 10.35 -1.86
N HIS A 284 -14.27 11.43 -1.41
CA HIS A 284 -15.01 11.45 -0.13
C HIS A 284 -16.23 10.55 -0.15
N GLY A 285 -16.99 10.54 -1.25
CA GLY A 285 -18.17 9.66 -1.42
C GLY A 285 -17.80 8.17 -1.38
N THR A 286 -16.60 7.82 -1.80
CA THR A 286 -16.13 6.42 -1.86
C THR A 286 -15.41 5.98 -0.60
N LEU A 287 -14.54 6.83 -0.04
CA LEU A 287 -13.59 6.45 1.01
C LEU A 287 -14.04 6.85 2.43
N ASP A 288 -14.99 7.77 2.61
CA ASP A 288 -15.48 8.20 3.93
C ASP A 288 -16.71 7.41 4.43
N LYS A 289 -16.94 6.22 3.87
CA LYS A 289 -18.02 5.30 4.30
C LYS A 289 -17.65 4.55 5.57
#